data_695c9f2b056f853b463b71fe24193a6a
#
_entry.id   695c9f2b056f853b463b71fe24193a6a
#
_cell.length_a   1.000
_cell.length_b   1.000
_cell.length_c   1.000
_cell.angle_alpha   90.00
_cell.angle_beta   90.00
_cell.angle_gamma   90.00
#
_symmetry.space_group_name_H-M   'P 1'
#
loop_
_entity.id
_entity.type
_entity.pdbx_description
1 polymer ?
#
loop_
_entity_poly.entity_id
_entity_poly.type
_entity_poly.pdbx_seq_one_letter_code
_entity_poly.pdbx_strand_id
1 'polypeptide(L)'
;PERAIELGIAEQNLIGVAAGLALRGKVPFALGMNPFVTMRCFEQIRTDLGYGCRNVKVIGAYGSGLMYAGWGCTHHAMEEVALMRLIPGMTVLMPADGFETEQAVRAAAALDGPCYIALASGELPLGLPEEQRTFAVGRAVRLREGTAATVIACGPIVAEALRAGELLAQRGLAVTVLDMHTVKPLDTEAVLRAARETPLLVTLEEHTVIGGLGGAVAEALAEAGAGTPLRRLGLQDTFAAMSGSHEDVKRRHGLTAEAIVSLVSE
;
A
#
# COMPACT_ATOMS: atom_id res chain seq x y z
N PRO A 1 -10.98 11.63 23.81
CA PRO A 1 -10.39 11.86 25.13
C PRO A 1 -10.54 10.62 26.03
N GLU A 2 -11.76 10.24 26.44
CA GLU A 2 -11.96 9.12 27.41
C GLU A 2 -11.61 7.72 26.85
N ARG A 3 -11.54 7.59 25.52
CA ARG A 3 -11.19 6.34 24.83
C ARG A 3 -9.80 6.36 24.18
N ALA A 4 -9.04 7.41 24.40
CA ALA A 4 -7.65 7.52 23.96
C ALA A 4 -6.74 7.10 25.13
N ILE A 5 -5.82 6.18 24.83
CA ILE A 5 -4.86 5.66 25.80
C ILE A 5 -3.46 5.96 25.25
N GLU A 6 -2.73 6.82 25.95
CA GLU A 6 -1.35 7.13 25.59
C GLU A 6 -0.41 6.17 26.35
N LEU A 7 0.46 5.50 25.60
CA LEU A 7 1.37 4.48 26.16
C LEU A 7 2.85 4.89 26.01
N GLY A 8 3.12 6.10 25.54
CA GLY A 8 4.47 6.57 25.28
C GLY A 8 5.13 5.87 24.08
N ILE A 9 6.45 6.06 23.94
CA ILE A 9 7.22 5.41 22.87
C ILE A 9 7.52 3.97 23.29
N ALA A 10 6.52 3.10 23.15
CA ALA A 10 6.56 1.70 23.60
C ALA A 10 5.69 0.82 22.69
N GLU A 11 6.04 0.70 21.41
CA GLU A 11 5.19 0.11 20.39
C GLU A 11 4.88 -1.37 20.65
N GLN A 12 5.80 -2.14 21.21
CA GLN A 12 5.54 -3.53 21.60
C GLN A 12 4.47 -3.61 22.71
N ASN A 13 4.56 -2.71 23.71
CA ASN A 13 3.52 -2.60 24.73
C ASN A 13 2.19 -2.14 24.14
N LEU A 14 2.21 -1.23 23.18
CA LEU A 14 1.02 -0.75 22.46
C LEU A 14 0.25 -1.94 21.82
N ILE A 15 0.95 -2.83 21.12
CA ILE A 15 0.33 -4.00 20.48
C ILE A 15 -0.21 -4.97 21.54
N GLY A 16 0.55 -5.25 22.62
CA GLY A 16 0.09 -6.13 23.70
C GLY A 16 -1.15 -5.59 24.42
N VAL A 17 -1.19 -4.28 24.72
CA VAL A 17 -2.38 -3.62 25.30
C VAL A 17 -3.57 -3.68 24.35
N ALA A 18 -3.36 -3.41 23.05
CA ALA A 18 -4.41 -3.52 22.05
C ALA A 18 -4.98 -4.96 21.95
N ALA A 19 -4.11 -5.97 21.98
CA ALA A 19 -4.53 -7.37 22.01
C ALA A 19 -5.39 -7.68 23.25
N GLY A 20 -4.98 -7.19 24.41
CA GLY A 20 -5.74 -7.34 25.67
C GLY A 20 -7.10 -6.66 25.62
N LEU A 21 -7.19 -5.46 25.03
CA LEU A 21 -8.47 -4.75 24.84
C LEU A 21 -9.39 -5.52 23.88
N ALA A 22 -8.84 -6.08 22.79
CA ALA A 22 -9.61 -6.89 21.85
C ALA A 22 -10.19 -8.15 22.51
N LEU A 23 -9.44 -8.80 23.42
CA LEU A 23 -9.95 -9.91 24.23
C LEU A 23 -11.17 -9.51 25.11
N ARG A 24 -11.30 -8.22 25.43
CA ARG A 24 -12.44 -7.66 26.17
C ARG A 24 -13.54 -7.12 25.24
N GLY A 25 -13.53 -7.50 23.95
CA GLY A 25 -14.56 -7.12 22.98
C GLY A 25 -14.47 -5.66 22.51
N LYS A 26 -13.29 -5.01 22.66
CA LYS A 26 -13.06 -3.69 22.07
C LYS A 26 -12.46 -3.83 20.67
N VAL A 27 -12.56 -2.76 19.88
CA VAL A 27 -11.92 -2.63 18.58
C VAL A 27 -10.86 -1.53 18.67
N PRO A 28 -9.66 -1.84 19.19
CA PRO A 28 -8.61 -0.85 19.34
C PRO A 28 -7.96 -0.52 17.99
N PHE A 29 -7.66 0.76 17.80
CA PHE A 29 -6.80 1.29 16.75
C PHE A 29 -5.45 1.62 17.38
N ALA A 30 -4.47 0.76 17.16
CA ALA A 30 -3.11 0.89 17.66
C ALA A 30 -2.28 1.72 16.68
N LEU A 31 -2.07 3.00 16.99
CA LEU A 31 -1.40 3.95 16.13
C LEU A 31 0.04 4.17 16.58
N GLY A 32 1.00 3.98 15.70
CA GLY A 32 2.41 4.24 15.92
C GLY A 32 3.11 4.66 14.63
N MET A 33 4.36 5.14 14.77
CA MET A 33 5.18 5.45 13.60
C MET A 33 5.46 4.15 12.82
N ASN A 34 5.30 4.20 11.51
CA ASN A 34 5.16 3.01 10.67
C ASN A 34 6.29 1.96 10.84
N PRO A 35 7.59 2.27 10.68
CA PRO A 35 8.62 1.24 10.82
C PRO A 35 8.67 0.65 12.23
N PHE A 36 8.30 1.42 13.24
CA PHE A 36 8.40 0.97 14.63
C PHE A 36 7.19 0.13 15.04
N VAL A 37 5.99 0.52 14.65
CA VAL A 37 4.79 -0.26 14.96
C VAL A 37 4.70 -1.55 14.15
N THR A 38 5.34 -1.62 12.99
CA THR A 38 5.35 -2.83 12.13
C THR A 38 6.56 -3.73 12.36
N MET A 39 7.77 -3.24 12.13
CA MET A 39 8.98 -4.07 12.16
C MET A 39 9.38 -4.47 13.57
N ARG A 40 9.42 -3.50 14.50
CA ARG A 40 9.76 -3.75 15.92
C ARG A 40 8.74 -4.64 16.61
N CYS A 41 7.47 -4.54 16.23
CA CYS A 41 6.37 -5.27 16.84
C CYS A 41 5.92 -6.49 16.03
N PHE A 42 6.69 -6.91 15.03
CA PHE A 42 6.27 -7.96 14.11
C PHE A 42 5.90 -9.26 14.85
N GLU A 43 6.67 -9.65 15.86
CA GLU A 43 6.39 -10.84 16.66
C GLU A 43 5.05 -10.71 17.41
N GLN A 44 4.83 -9.59 18.10
CA GLN A 44 3.57 -9.34 18.82
C GLN A 44 2.37 -9.28 17.87
N ILE A 45 2.52 -8.61 16.73
CA ILE A 45 1.45 -8.57 15.70
C ILE A 45 1.16 -10.00 15.20
N ARG A 46 2.20 -10.76 14.90
CA ARG A 46 2.06 -12.14 14.42
C ARG A 46 1.36 -13.04 15.46
N THR A 47 1.81 -12.99 16.69
CA THR A 47 1.41 -13.94 17.75
C THR A 47 0.14 -13.47 18.44
N ASP A 48 0.10 -12.22 18.88
CA ASP A 48 -1.01 -11.73 19.69
C ASP A 48 -2.22 -11.33 18.83
N LEU A 49 -2.00 -10.83 17.59
CA LEU A 49 -3.08 -10.40 16.71
C LEU A 49 -3.41 -11.46 15.65
N GLY A 50 -2.43 -11.88 14.85
CA GLY A 50 -2.65 -12.80 13.73
C GLY A 50 -3.08 -14.19 14.20
N TYR A 51 -2.24 -14.87 14.99
CA TYR A 51 -2.55 -16.21 15.49
C TYR A 51 -3.79 -16.21 16.38
N GLY A 52 -3.95 -15.16 17.19
CA GLY A 52 -5.11 -14.98 18.05
C GLY A 52 -6.37 -14.51 17.35
N CYS A 53 -6.33 -14.21 16.04
CA CYS A 53 -7.43 -13.62 15.25
C CYS A 53 -8.08 -12.42 15.97
N ARG A 54 -7.27 -11.50 16.52
CA ARG A 54 -7.76 -10.39 17.33
C ARG A 54 -8.21 -9.23 16.45
N ASN A 55 -9.36 -8.66 16.82
CA ASN A 55 -9.93 -7.51 16.13
C ASN A 55 -9.20 -6.20 16.52
N VAL A 56 -7.96 -6.07 16.07
CA VAL A 56 -7.08 -4.90 16.28
C VAL A 56 -6.75 -4.27 14.95
N LYS A 57 -6.82 -2.94 14.89
CA LYS A 57 -6.42 -2.15 13.72
C LYS A 57 -5.06 -1.53 14.00
N VAL A 58 -4.03 -2.04 13.34
CA VAL A 58 -2.67 -1.50 13.43
C VAL A 58 -2.55 -0.37 12.42
N ILE A 59 -2.23 0.82 12.88
CA ILE A 59 -2.11 2.01 12.05
C ILE A 59 -0.65 2.42 12.00
N GLY A 60 -0.02 2.18 10.85
CA GLY A 60 1.30 2.69 10.53
C GLY A 60 1.18 4.15 10.07
N ALA A 61 1.36 5.08 11.01
CA ALA A 61 1.27 6.51 10.73
C ALA A 61 2.63 7.12 10.41
N TYR A 62 2.60 8.32 9.81
CA TYR A 62 3.76 9.18 9.61
C TYR A 62 4.90 8.56 8.77
N GLY A 63 4.66 7.84 7.72
CA GLY A 63 5.78 7.41 6.91
C GLY A 63 5.65 6.03 6.29
N SER A 64 4.51 5.76 5.68
CA SER A 64 4.47 4.67 4.72
C SER A 64 5.43 4.96 3.57
N GLY A 65 6.16 3.94 3.15
CA GLY A 65 7.12 4.07 2.06
C GLY A 65 8.25 5.07 2.35
N LEU A 66 8.43 6.00 1.45
CA LEU A 66 9.50 7.00 1.44
C LEU A 66 9.09 8.36 2.02
N MET A 67 7.91 8.49 2.60
CA MET A 67 7.35 9.78 3.05
C MET A 67 8.25 10.52 4.05
N TYR A 68 9.00 9.82 4.89
CA TYR A 68 10.00 10.42 5.78
C TYR A 68 11.41 10.48 5.18
N ALA A 69 11.51 10.76 3.90
CA ALA A 69 12.77 10.79 3.15
C ALA A 69 13.90 11.57 3.85
N GLY A 70 13.57 12.71 4.49
CA GLY A 70 14.55 13.53 5.22
C GLY A 70 15.10 12.89 6.49
N TRP A 71 14.48 11.86 7.04
CA TRP A 71 14.89 11.17 8.27
C TRP A 71 15.74 9.92 8.00
N GLY A 72 15.82 9.53 6.73
CA GLY A 72 16.64 8.41 6.28
C GLY A 72 16.07 7.02 6.58
N CYS A 73 16.87 6.00 6.30
CA CYS A 73 16.43 4.59 6.29
C CYS A 73 15.90 4.08 7.65
N THR A 74 16.21 4.72 8.76
CA THR A 74 15.68 4.35 10.08
C THR A 74 14.21 4.69 10.26
N HIS A 75 13.65 5.55 9.39
CA HIS A 75 12.28 6.03 9.46
C HIS A 75 11.48 5.70 8.20
N HIS A 76 12.13 5.23 7.15
CA HIS A 76 11.42 4.71 5.99
C HIS A 76 10.73 3.38 6.35
N ALA A 77 9.58 3.14 5.76
CA ALA A 77 8.86 1.88 5.89
C ALA A 77 8.69 1.30 4.48
N MET A 78 9.65 0.49 4.07
CA MET A 78 9.71 -0.09 2.72
C MET A 78 9.54 -1.60 2.74
N GLU A 79 9.37 -2.18 3.92
CA GLU A 79 9.24 -3.63 4.15
C GLU A 79 7.91 -4.00 4.82
N GLU A 80 7.17 -3.03 5.30
CA GLU A 80 6.01 -3.22 6.16
C GLU A 80 4.87 -3.97 5.46
N VAL A 81 4.63 -3.70 4.18
CA VAL A 81 3.60 -4.40 3.41
C VAL A 81 3.93 -5.88 3.30
N ALA A 82 5.20 -6.21 3.00
CA ALA A 82 5.66 -7.59 2.94
C ALA A 82 5.48 -8.29 4.29
N LEU A 83 5.88 -7.66 5.38
CA LEU A 83 5.73 -8.19 6.74
C LEU A 83 4.26 -8.43 7.08
N MET A 84 3.39 -7.47 6.83
CA MET A 84 1.96 -7.59 7.15
C MET A 84 1.26 -8.61 6.24
N ARG A 85 1.68 -8.75 4.98
CA ARG A 85 1.17 -9.79 4.07
C ARG A 85 1.47 -11.22 4.58
N LEU A 86 2.60 -11.44 5.24
CA LEU A 86 2.99 -12.76 5.78
C LEU A 86 2.05 -13.25 6.89
N ILE A 87 1.35 -12.36 7.60
CA ILE A 87 0.54 -12.73 8.75
C ILE A 87 -0.81 -13.31 8.28
N PRO A 88 -1.15 -14.57 8.61
CA PRO A 88 -2.45 -15.15 8.26
C PRO A 88 -3.61 -14.31 8.80
N GLY A 89 -4.66 -14.13 7.99
CA GLY A 89 -5.86 -13.38 8.37
C GLY A 89 -5.70 -11.86 8.44
N MET A 90 -4.49 -11.31 8.29
CA MET A 90 -4.27 -9.87 8.26
C MET A 90 -4.82 -9.25 6.99
N THR A 91 -5.66 -8.23 7.11
CA THR A 91 -6.03 -7.35 6.00
C THR A 91 -4.98 -6.23 5.89
N VAL A 92 -4.53 -5.89 4.67
CA VAL A 92 -3.50 -4.87 4.43
C VAL A 92 -4.05 -3.81 3.49
N LEU A 93 -4.20 -2.60 4.01
CA LEU A 93 -4.77 -1.43 3.32
C LEU A 93 -3.70 -0.36 3.11
N MET A 94 -3.61 0.15 1.90
CA MET A 94 -2.67 1.18 1.44
C MET A 94 -3.44 2.31 0.76
N PRO A 95 -4.18 3.16 1.50
CA PRO A 95 -4.97 4.24 0.91
C PRO A 95 -4.07 5.27 0.20
N ALA A 96 -4.53 5.76 -0.94
CA ALA A 96 -3.77 6.69 -1.78
C ALA A 96 -3.88 8.15 -1.31
N ASP A 97 -5.00 8.54 -0.71
CA ASP A 97 -5.24 9.92 -0.26
C ASP A 97 -6.18 10.01 0.97
N GLY A 98 -6.60 11.23 1.31
CA GLY A 98 -7.47 11.48 2.46
C GLY A 98 -8.84 10.84 2.34
N PHE A 99 -9.44 10.85 1.15
CA PHE A 99 -10.73 10.19 0.90
C PHE A 99 -10.62 8.67 1.17
N GLU A 100 -9.64 8.02 0.58
CA GLU A 100 -9.44 6.58 0.81
C GLU A 100 -9.04 6.26 2.23
N THR A 101 -8.28 7.13 2.88
CA THR A 101 -7.95 6.98 4.31
C THR A 101 -9.21 6.94 5.16
N GLU A 102 -10.16 7.85 4.94
CA GLU A 102 -11.42 7.84 5.66
C GLU A 102 -12.20 6.55 5.40
N GLN A 103 -12.32 6.13 4.13
CA GLN A 103 -13.01 4.92 3.76
C GLN A 103 -12.33 3.66 4.34
N ALA A 104 -11.00 3.59 4.30
CA ALA A 104 -10.22 2.50 4.87
C ALA A 104 -10.43 2.37 6.39
N VAL A 105 -10.40 3.48 7.11
CA VAL A 105 -10.66 3.48 8.57
C VAL A 105 -12.08 3.03 8.89
N ARG A 106 -13.08 3.53 8.15
CA ARG A 106 -14.49 3.11 8.31
C ARG A 106 -14.67 1.62 8.01
N ALA A 107 -14.11 1.15 6.90
CA ALA A 107 -14.16 -0.26 6.52
C ALA A 107 -13.44 -1.14 7.55
N ALA A 108 -12.26 -0.74 8.00
CA ALA A 108 -11.51 -1.47 9.02
C ALA A 108 -12.29 -1.57 10.34
N ALA A 109 -13.00 -0.51 10.75
CA ALA A 109 -13.82 -0.55 11.97
C ALA A 109 -14.94 -1.59 11.89
N ALA A 110 -15.47 -1.86 10.68
CA ALA A 110 -16.53 -2.83 10.43
C ALA A 110 -16.00 -4.26 10.18
N LEU A 111 -14.72 -4.43 9.82
CA LEU A 111 -14.11 -5.74 9.64
C LEU A 111 -13.87 -6.42 10.99
N ASP A 112 -14.12 -7.74 11.05
CA ASP A 112 -13.65 -8.57 12.15
C ASP A 112 -12.26 -9.13 11.83
N GLY A 113 -11.38 -9.15 12.84
CA GLY A 113 -10.00 -9.62 12.69
C GLY A 113 -8.95 -8.50 12.54
N PRO A 114 -7.68 -8.89 12.45
CA PRO A 114 -6.56 -7.94 12.37
C PRO A 114 -6.52 -7.22 11.02
N CYS A 115 -6.27 -5.92 11.08
CA CYS A 115 -6.14 -5.09 9.90
C CYS A 115 -4.97 -4.11 10.08
N TYR A 116 -4.15 -3.98 9.05
CA TYR A 116 -3.10 -2.97 8.98
C TYR A 116 -3.50 -1.90 7.97
N ILE A 117 -3.32 -0.64 8.34
CA ILE A 117 -3.52 0.52 7.47
C ILE A 117 -2.22 1.32 7.45
N ALA A 118 -1.62 1.46 6.28
CA ALA A 118 -0.47 2.31 6.07
C ALA A 118 -0.91 3.72 5.72
N LEU A 119 -0.56 4.71 6.54
CA LEU A 119 -0.92 6.09 6.31
C LEU A 119 0.29 6.92 5.87
N ALA A 120 0.08 7.67 4.82
CA ALA A 120 1.00 8.70 4.37
C ALA A 120 0.89 9.96 5.25
N SER A 121 1.84 10.87 5.11
CA SER A 121 1.84 12.19 5.74
C SER A 121 1.50 13.27 4.71
N GLY A 122 0.76 14.28 5.12
CA GLY A 122 0.43 15.45 4.31
C GLY A 122 -0.86 15.30 3.49
N GLU A 123 -1.20 16.37 2.80
CA GLU A 123 -2.32 16.40 1.86
C GLU A 123 -1.85 15.93 0.49
N LEU A 124 -2.32 14.78 0.05
CA LEU A 124 -1.95 14.14 -1.22
C LEU A 124 -3.20 13.78 -2.03
N PRO A 125 -3.98 14.79 -2.47
CA PRO A 125 -5.19 14.50 -3.22
C PRO A 125 -4.84 13.92 -4.59
N LEU A 126 -5.58 12.89 -5.02
CA LEU A 126 -5.48 12.37 -6.38
C LEU A 126 -6.08 13.31 -7.44
N GLY A 127 -6.75 14.38 -7.02
CA GLY A 127 -7.40 15.34 -7.92
C GLY A 127 -8.65 14.78 -8.61
N LEU A 128 -9.18 13.68 -8.14
CA LEU A 128 -10.37 13.03 -8.68
C LEU A 128 -11.59 13.36 -7.80
N PRO A 129 -12.78 13.60 -8.40
CA PRO A 129 -14.00 13.83 -7.64
C PRO A 129 -14.34 12.63 -6.75
N GLU A 130 -14.61 12.86 -5.47
CA GLU A 130 -14.91 11.80 -4.51
C GLU A 130 -16.19 11.03 -4.88
N GLU A 131 -17.18 11.71 -5.45
CA GLU A 131 -18.47 11.13 -5.86
C GLU A 131 -18.34 10.08 -6.97
N GLN A 132 -17.20 10.07 -7.68
CA GLN A 132 -16.90 9.12 -8.74
C GLN A 132 -16.04 7.95 -8.25
N ARG A 133 -15.65 7.97 -6.96
CA ARG A 133 -14.76 6.96 -6.37
C ARG A 133 -15.54 6.01 -5.48
N THR A 134 -15.18 4.76 -5.56
CA THR A 134 -15.71 3.70 -4.69
C THR A 134 -14.58 3.11 -3.87
N PHE A 135 -14.89 2.62 -2.68
CA PHE A 135 -13.95 1.91 -1.84
C PHE A 135 -14.60 0.64 -1.30
N ALA A 136 -13.99 -0.49 -1.57
CA ALA A 136 -14.40 -1.76 -0.99
C ALA A 136 -13.14 -2.62 -0.75
N VAL A 137 -12.97 -3.12 0.47
CA VAL A 137 -11.83 -3.96 0.82
C VAL A 137 -11.73 -5.17 -0.12
N GLY A 138 -10.54 -5.38 -0.70
CA GLY A 138 -10.29 -6.46 -1.65
C GLY A 138 -10.78 -6.19 -3.07
N ARG A 139 -11.14 -4.95 -3.40
CA ARG A 139 -11.55 -4.53 -4.76
C ARG A 139 -10.69 -3.36 -5.22
N ALA A 140 -10.03 -3.53 -6.37
CA ALA A 140 -9.28 -2.46 -6.99
C ALA A 140 -10.21 -1.43 -7.64
N VAL A 141 -9.76 -0.17 -7.66
CA VAL A 141 -10.47 0.91 -8.34
C VAL A 141 -9.80 1.19 -9.67
N ARG A 142 -10.58 1.14 -10.75
CA ARG A 142 -10.10 1.54 -12.08
C ARG A 142 -10.24 3.06 -12.22
N LEU A 143 -9.13 3.76 -12.13
CA LEU A 143 -9.07 5.22 -12.20
C LEU A 143 -8.94 5.74 -13.64
N ARG A 144 -8.45 4.92 -14.56
CA ARG A 144 -8.27 5.25 -15.97
C ARG A 144 -8.39 4.00 -16.84
N GLU A 145 -8.89 4.16 -18.08
CA GLU A 145 -9.00 3.08 -19.06
C GLU A 145 -8.02 3.26 -20.21
N GLY A 146 -7.49 2.14 -20.70
CA GLY A 146 -6.60 2.07 -21.84
C GLY A 146 -6.17 0.64 -22.14
N THR A 147 -5.57 0.43 -23.30
CA THR A 147 -5.20 -0.88 -23.83
C THR A 147 -3.71 -1.07 -24.06
N ALA A 148 -2.90 -0.01 -23.97
CA ALA A 148 -1.45 -0.10 -24.24
C ALA A 148 -0.70 -0.82 -23.10
N ALA A 149 -1.09 -0.60 -21.85
CA ALA A 149 -0.58 -1.28 -20.67
C ALA A 149 -1.54 -1.08 -19.49
N THR A 150 -1.38 -1.83 -18.42
CA THR A 150 -2.01 -1.54 -17.13
C THR A 150 -0.96 -1.21 -16.08
N VAL A 151 -1.12 -0.06 -15.42
CA VAL A 151 -0.33 0.34 -14.25
C VAL A 151 -1.16 0.04 -12.99
N ILE A 152 -0.61 -0.76 -12.10
CA ILE A 152 -1.22 -1.16 -10.82
C ILE A 152 -0.40 -0.51 -9.71
N ALA A 153 -0.99 0.38 -8.93
CA ALA A 153 -0.30 1.08 -7.87
C ALA A 153 -1.09 1.04 -6.56
N CYS A 154 -0.44 1.30 -5.43
CA CYS A 154 -1.09 1.41 -4.12
C CYS A 154 -0.46 2.54 -3.29
N GLY A 155 -1.27 3.15 -2.44
CA GLY A 155 -0.83 4.27 -1.62
C GLY A 155 -0.59 5.57 -2.41
N PRO A 156 0.07 6.56 -1.84
CA PRO A 156 0.21 7.90 -2.44
C PRO A 156 0.82 7.93 -3.84
N ILE A 157 1.61 6.91 -4.19
CA ILE A 157 2.27 6.84 -5.50
C ILE A 157 1.30 6.58 -6.66
N VAL A 158 0.04 6.29 -6.38
CA VAL A 158 -1.05 6.25 -7.39
C VAL A 158 -1.10 7.54 -8.20
N ALA A 159 -0.78 8.68 -7.60
CA ALA A 159 -0.67 9.97 -8.28
C ALA A 159 0.35 9.94 -9.43
N GLU A 160 1.49 9.26 -9.27
CA GLU A 160 2.49 9.10 -10.35
C GLU A 160 1.97 8.20 -11.47
N ALA A 161 1.18 7.17 -11.14
CA ALA A 161 0.54 6.32 -12.14
C ALA A 161 -0.49 7.10 -12.98
N LEU A 162 -1.29 7.96 -12.36
CA LEU A 162 -2.23 8.84 -13.06
C LEU A 162 -1.50 9.84 -13.96
N ARG A 163 -0.45 10.49 -13.46
CA ARG A 163 0.38 11.40 -14.21
C ARG A 163 1.04 10.71 -15.42
N ALA A 164 1.54 9.49 -15.24
CA ALA A 164 2.08 8.69 -16.34
C ALA A 164 1.01 8.42 -17.41
N GLY A 165 -0.22 8.11 -16.99
CA GLY A 165 -1.35 7.92 -17.89
C GLY A 165 -1.67 9.18 -18.72
N GLU A 166 -1.54 10.37 -18.15
CA GLU A 166 -1.70 11.65 -18.86
C GLU A 166 -0.58 11.87 -19.89
N LEU A 167 0.67 11.65 -19.50
CA LEU A 167 1.83 11.80 -20.37
C LEU A 167 1.81 10.80 -21.54
N LEU A 168 1.39 9.56 -21.28
CA LEU A 168 1.25 8.54 -22.32
C LEU A 168 0.12 8.86 -23.30
N ALA A 169 -1.01 9.38 -22.80
CA ALA A 169 -2.13 9.80 -23.66
C ALA A 169 -1.72 10.91 -24.66
N GLN A 170 -0.87 11.85 -24.23
CA GLN A 170 -0.30 12.88 -25.13
C GLN A 170 0.56 12.26 -26.25
N ARG A 171 1.03 11.03 -26.07
CA ARG A 171 1.79 10.25 -27.06
C ARG A 171 0.92 9.25 -27.85
N GLY A 172 -0.40 9.30 -27.67
CA GLY A 172 -1.33 8.37 -28.32
C GLY A 172 -1.41 6.98 -27.67
N LEU A 173 -0.84 6.79 -26.48
CA LEU A 173 -0.85 5.54 -25.73
C LEU A 173 -1.81 5.66 -24.56
N ALA A 174 -2.98 5.01 -24.67
CA ALA A 174 -3.93 4.95 -23.56
C ALA A 174 -3.61 3.76 -22.63
N VAL A 175 -3.40 4.04 -21.36
CA VAL A 175 -3.12 3.02 -20.33
C VAL A 175 -4.24 2.94 -19.30
N THR A 176 -4.48 1.72 -18.81
CA THR A 176 -5.32 1.50 -17.62
C THR A 176 -4.52 1.82 -16.36
N VAL A 177 -5.13 2.50 -15.41
CA VAL A 177 -4.58 2.70 -14.06
C VAL A 177 -5.52 2.05 -13.04
N LEU A 178 -4.98 1.10 -12.29
CA LEU A 178 -5.66 0.44 -11.18
C LEU A 178 -5.06 0.90 -9.86
N ASP A 179 -5.89 1.46 -9.01
CA ASP A 179 -5.57 1.68 -7.61
C ASP A 179 -5.89 0.41 -6.82
N MET A 180 -4.84 -0.22 -6.31
CA MET A 180 -4.92 -1.43 -5.52
C MET A 180 -4.77 -1.10 -4.03
N HIS A 181 -5.65 -0.24 -3.51
CA HIS A 181 -5.65 0.20 -2.12
C HIS A 181 -5.73 -0.95 -1.09
N THR A 182 -6.10 -2.14 -1.51
CA THR A 182 -6.05 -3.37 -0.69
C THR A 182 -5.04 -4.34 -1.28
N VAL A 183 -3.91 -4.49 -0.58
CA VAL A 183 -2.86 -5.42 -1.01
C VAL A 183 -3.13 -6.85 -0.53
N LYS A 184 -3.88 -6.99 0.57
CA LYS A 184 -4.36 -8.28 1.06
C LYS A 184 -5.75 -8.13 1.72
N PRO A 185 -6.79 -8.86 1.26
CA PRO A 185 -6.76 -9.74 0.10
C PRO A 185 -6.56 -8.96 -1.21
N LEU A 186 -5.77 -9.49 -2.13
CA LEU A 186 -5.57 -8.88 -3.45
C LEU A 186 -6.83 -9.07 -4.31
N ASP A 187 -7.20 -8.07 -5.11
CA ASP A 187 -8.20 -8.25 -6.17
C ASP A 187 -7.59 -9.01 -7.35
N THR A 188 -7.45 -10.32 -7.18
CA THR A 188 -6.90 -11.22 -8.20
C THR A 188 -7.71 -11.18 -9.50
N GLU A 189 -9.03 -10.99 -9.42
CA GLU A 189 -9.89 -10.87 -10.59
C GLU A 189 -9.52 -9.65 -11.43
N ALA A 190 -9.30 -8.49 -10.79
CA ALA A 190 -8.86 -7.27 -11.48
C ALA A 190 -7.48 -7.44 -12.11
N VAL A 191 -6.53 -8.09 -11.42
CA VAL A 191 -5.19 -8.38 -11.95
C VAL A 191 -5.27 -9.28 -13.20
N LEU A 192 -6.01 -10.37 -13.12
CA LEU A 192 -6.13 -11.32 -14.24
C LEU A 192 -6.93 -10.74 -15.42
N ARG A 193 -7.89 -9.88 -15.16
CA ARG A 193 -8.59 -9.13 -16.19
C ARG A 193 -7.62 -8.19 -16.90
N ALA A 194 -6.86 -7.41 -16.16
CA ALA A 194 -5.83 -6.52 -16.71
C ALA A 194 -4.81 -7.28 -17.57
N ALA A 195 -4.38 -8.47 -17.13
CA ALA A 195 -3.48 -9.33 -17.88
C ALA A 195 -4.05 -9.83 -19.22
N ARG A 196 -5.36 -9.93 -19.34
CA ARG A 196 -6.03 -10.28 -20.61
C ARG A 196 -6.30 -9.06 -21.50
N GLU A 197 -6.51 -7.89 -20.89
CA GLU A 197 -6.90 -6.66 -21.60
C GLU A 197 -5.69 -5.88 -22.15
N THR A 198 -4.50 -6.07 -21.56
CA THR A 198 -3.30 -5.28 -21.93
C THR A 198 -2.06 -6.16 -22.10
N PRO A 199 -1.15 -5.83 -23.03
CA PRO A 199 0.04 -6.64 -23.31
C PRO A 199 1.14 -6.53 -22.25
N LEU A 200 1.05 -5.56 -21.34
CA LEU A 200 2.05 -5.29 -20.30
C LEU A 200 1.37 -4.87 -19.01
N LEU A 201 1.81 -5.44 -17.89
CA LEU A 201 1.49 -4.96 -16.56
C LEU A 201 2.71 -4.27 -15.94
N VAL A 202 2.48 -3.15 -15.28
CA VAL A 202 3.49 -2.42 -14.49
C VAL A 202 2.95 -2.26 -13.08
N THR A 203 3.66 -2.74 -12.07
CA THR A 203 3.34 -2.39 -10.67
C THR A 203 4.20 -1.23 -10.20
N LEU A 204 3.63 -0.36 -9.38
CA LEU A 204 4.32 0.80 -8.81
C LEU A 204 4.02 0.89 -7.31
N GLU A 205 5.08 0.88 -6.49
CA GLU A 205 4.96 0.91 -5.04
C GLU A 205 6.17 1.62 -4.39
N GLU A 206 5.93 2.39 -3.33
CA GLU A 206 6.99 2.93 -2.47
C GLU A 206 7.41 1.88 -1.43
N HIS A 207 7.85 0.74 -1.90
CA HIS A 207 8.20 -0.43 -1.11
C HIS A 207 9.31 -1.20 -1.84
N THR A 208 9.99 -2.11 -1.15
CA THR A 208 10.85 -3.07 -1.83
C THR A 208 10.02 -3.91 -2.82
N VAL A 209 10.59 -4.25 -3.98
CA VAL A 209 9.94 -5.16 -4.94
C VAL A 209 9.77 -6.59 -4.39
N ILE A 210 10.37 -6.88 -3.22
CA ILE A 210 10.33 -8.19 -2.57
C ILE A 210 9.15 -8.22 -1.59
N GLY A 211 8.13 -9.01 -1.91
CA GLY A 211 7.00 -9.28 -1.01
C GLY A 211 5.91 -8.20 -0.94
N GLY A 212 6.07 -7.04 -1.60
CA GLY A 212 5.07 -5.97 -1.67
C GLY A 212 3.95 -6.24 -2.68
N LEU A 213 3.38 -5.16 -3.24
CA LEU A 213 2.33 -5.22 -4.25
C LEU A 213 2.78 -5.98 -5.50
N GLY A 214 3.97 -5.65 -6.02
CA GLY A 214 4.52 -6.33 -7.20
C GLY A 214 4.76 -7.81 -6.98
N GLY A 215 5.09 -8.23 -5.77
CA GLY A 215 5.15 -9.63 -5.35
C GLY A 215 3.78 -10.29 -5.41
N ALA A 216 2.75 -9.65 -4.81
CA ALA A 216 1.38 -10.17 -4.80
C ALA A 216 0.80 -10.34 -6.21
N VAL A 217 1.04 -9.36 -7.09
CA VAL A 217 0.62 -9.43 -8.50
C VAL A 217 1.34 -10.57 -9.23
N ALA A 218 2.65 -10.72 -9.03
CA ALA A 218 3.43 -11.80 -9.64
C ALA A 218 2.95 -13.19 -9.19
N GLU A 219 2.67 -13.36 -7.90
CA GLU A 219 2.10 -14.59 -7.32
C GLU A 219 0.75 -14.91 -8.00
N ALA A 220 -0.17 -13.95 -8.08
CA ALA A 220 -1.49 -14.13 -8.70
C ALA A 220 -1.39 -14.53 -10.18
N LEU A 221 -0.47 -13.91 -10.95
CA LEU A 221 -0.24 -14.25 -12.35
C LEU A 221 0.33 -15.66 -12.51
N ALA A 222 1.30 -16.03 -11.67
CA ALA A 222 1.93 -17.34 -11.69
C ALA A 222 0.94 -18.47 -11.35
N GLU A 223 0.14 -18.29 -10.30
CA GLU A 223 -0.89 -19.25 -9.88
C GLU A 223 -1.97 -19.45 -10.95
N ALA A 224 -2.29 -18.40 -11.70
CA ALA A 224 -3.24 -18.48 -12.81
C ALA A 224 -2.63 -18.96 -14.15
N GLY A 225 -1.31 -19.17 -14.22
CA GLY A 225 -0.62 -19.49 -15.47
C GLY A 225 -0.69 -18.37 -16.52
N ALA A 226 -0.86 -17.11 -16.10
CA ALA A 226 -0.93 -15.98 -17.00
C ALA A 226 0.46 -15.61 -17.53
N GLY A 227 0.61 -15.52 -18.86
CA GLY A 227 1.88 -15.23 -19.53
C GLY A 227 2.16 -13.76 -19.81
N THR A 228 1.32 -12.84 -19.33
CA THR A 228 1.48 -11.40 -19.57
C THR A 228 2.73 -10.86 -18.87
N PRO A 229 3.62 -10.17 -19.59
CA PRO A 229 4.80 -9.53 -19.01
C PRO A 229 4.46 -8.60 -17.85
N LEU A 230 5.25 -8.71 -16.77
CA LEU A 230 5.15 -7.85 -15.60
C LEU A 230 6.47 -7.08 -15.40
N ARG A 231 6.40 -5.77 -15.23
CA ARG A 231 7.49 -4.91 -14.76
C ARG A 231 7.14 -4.38 -13.39
N ARG A 232 8.08 -4.49 -12.44
CA ARG A 232 7.86 -4.06 -11.05
C ARG A 232 8.73 -2.84 -10.75
N LEU A 233 8.10 -1.69 -10.53
CA LEU A 233 8.71 -0.47 -10.05
C LEU A 233 8.55 -0.37 -8.53
N GLY A 234 9.66 -0.40 -7.85
CA GLY A 234 9.84 -0.34 -6.41
C GLY A 234 11.33 -0.29 -6.11
N LEU A 235 11.73 -0.28 -4.85
CA LEU A 235 13.14 -0.34 -4.47
C LEU A 235 13.72 -1.72 -4.77
N GLN A 236 14.85 -1.74 -5.48
CA GLN A 236 15.52 -2.96 -5.96
C GLN A 236 16.55 -3.46 -4.94
N ASP A 237 16.12 -4.26 -3.95
CA ASP A 237 16.98 -4.87 -2.92
C ASP A 237 18.07 -3.91 -2.38
N THR A 238 17.62 -2.71 -2.02
CA THR A 238 18.48 -1.64 -1.50
C THR A 238 17.73 -0.77 -0.51
N PHE A 239 18.44 -0.20 0.44
CA PHE A 239 17.87 0.87 1.26
C PHE A 239 17.73 2.14 0.42
N ALA A 240 16.71 2.94 0.73
CA ALA A 240 16.55 4.22 0.08
C ALA A 240 17.75 5.14 0.36
N ALA A 241 18.11 5.94 -0.64
CA ALA A 241 19.16 6.94 -0.49
C ALA A 241 18.86 7.85 0.72
N MET A 242 19.86 8.11 1.51
CA MET A 242 19.77 8.97 2.69
C MET A 242 19.56 10.42 2.26
N SER A 243 18.66 11.11 2.95
CA SER A 243 18.35 12.54 2.87
C SER A 243 17.95 13.09 1.50
N GLY A 244 16.97 13.94 1.54
CA GLY A 244 16.36 14.63 0.41
C GLY A 244 14.89 14.87 0.68
N SER A 245 14.23 15.54 -0.23
CA SER A 245 12.77 15.56 -0.25
C SER A 245 12.22 14.19 -0.68
N HIS A 246 10.97 13.92 -0.38
CA HIS A 246 10.26 12.73 -0.87
C HIS A 246 10.40 12.58 -2.40
N GLU A 247 10.22 13.68 -3.13
CA GLU A 247 10.36 13.73 -4.58
C GLU A 247 11.79 13.38 -5.06
N ASP A 248 12.82 13.85 -4.35
CA ASP A 248 14.21 13.55 -4.72
C ASP A 248 14.51 12.07 -4.54
N VAL A 249 14.01 11.45 -3.46
CA VAL A 249 14.22 10.03 -3.20
C VAL A 249 13.44 9.19 -4.21
N LYS A 250 12.17 9.50 -4.49
CA LYS A 250 11.40 8.82 -5.55
C LYS A 250 12.13 8.86 -6.88
N ARG A 251 12.61 10.04 -7.28
CA ARG A 251 13.33 10.23 -8.55
C ARG A 251 14.61 9.40 -8.62
N ARG A 252 15.38 9.34 -7.54
CA ARG A 252 16.61 8.52 -7.48
C ARG A 252 16.35 7.03 -7.66
N HIS A 253 15.21 6.56 -7.22
CA HIS A 253 14.83 5.15 -7.32
C HIS A 253 13.93 4.85 -8.54
N GLY A 254 13.72 5.82 -9.43
CA GLY A 254 12.91 5.63 -10.63
C GLY A 254 11.41 5.43 -10.35
N LEU A 255 10.93 5.92 -9.21
CA LEU A 255 9.52 5.82 -8.81
C LEU A 255 8.77 7.07 -9.28
N THR A 256 8.75 7.30 -10.58
CA THR A 256 8.18 8.50 -11.20
C THR A 256 7.33 8.16 -12.42
N ALA A 257 6.47 9.09 -12.81
CA ALA A 257 5.68 8.98 -14.01
C ALA A 257 6.53 8.77 -15.28
N GLU A 258 7.69 9.44 -15.36
CA GLU A 258 8.61 9.34 -16.49
C GLU A 258 9.20 7.93 -16.63
N ALA A 259 9.48 7.25 -15.52
CA ALA A 259 9.94 5.86 -15.55
C ALA A 259 8.87 4.91 -16.09
N ILE A 260 7.60 5.10 -15.71
CA ILE A 260 6.48 4.35 -16.28
C ILE A 260 6.35 4.63 -17.78
N VAL A 261 6.43 5.90 -18.18
CA VAL A 261 6.36 6.31 -19.59
C VAL A 261 7.46 5.64 -20.42
N SER A 262 8.69 5.59 -19.91
CA SER A 262 9.80 4.89 -20.59
C SER A 262 9.47 3.41 -20.81
N LEU A 263 9.06 2.70 -19.73
CA LEU A 263 8.74 1.27 -19.80
C LEU A 263 7.59 0.92 -20.76
N VAL A 264 6.60 1.79 -20.88
CA VAL A 264 5.43 1.55 -21.75
C VAL A 264 5.70 1.94 -23.20
N SER A 265 6.69 2.82 -23.43
CA SER A 265 7.05 3.30 -24.78
C SER A 265 8.10 2.42 -25.48
N GLU A 266 8.72 1.47 -24.77
CA GLU A 266 9.64 0.46 -25.33
C GLU A 266 8.87 -0.66 -26.05
#